data_dd79d9b681657f49a1f6969bae2b82e6
#
_entry.id   dd79d9b681657f49a1f6969bae2b82e6
#
_cell.length_a   1.000
_cell.length_b   1.000
_cell.length_c   1.000
_cell.angle_alpha   90.00
_cell.angle_beta   90.00
_cell.angle_gamma   90.00
#
_symmetry.space_group_name_H-M   'P 1'
#
loop_
_entity.id
_entity.type
_entity.pdbx_description
1 polymer ?
#
loop_
_entity_poly.entity_id
_entity_poly.type
_entity_poly.pdbx_seq_one_letter_code
_entity_poly.pdbx_strand_id
1 'polypeptide(L)'
;MTDLTALMADLEGYLGDPWDPEGPMPYARILDLDERQQYPHEFVDTLASWGLYDWIVPAANGGRAVHVEDGFNLYRLVGRRDPTSATAMVLTSLSYMPVWIAGSAQQRQYFADAIRRGEKLAWGLSERRHGSDVLANETNARRVDGGWLLNGEKWTIGNATVAATVMVFARTADKGGPGGYSIFAVEKSGIPAEQLTHLRDEPLHGLRGLDMSGVRLTDCLLPEAALVGRVGQGLEVALKSSQLARIAISSIAMSCVDTALRTTLDFASGRVIFGGTVLEVPYSKRQLAESFAELLIADALTTGAVRSLQLAPAQASIWSSVVKYFVPTLLEETLARLTTVLGARYYLRAHPRHGIFQKVLRDFAISNFADGNTVVNLKNIALQLQGLLANALAQEPDAVADAVRLTARLFDPAHPMEPYEPAQQQLFSRGGDDSVLALRSGVAELRAAAATADGREAGWLAGCAETAGLIADETHRIADEHAKLFAEQGRRAGQSAELYDLAKQYTAVSAAAACVHLYLRGRDSFAPAMRSPAVLLLCLERLLRRFHPTRRVTGPDDVDAVAEVMADAHRAGRLFSFRPFQVSW
;
A
#
# COMPACT_ATOMS: atom_id res chain seq x y z
N MET A 1 10.89 12.86 17.55
CA MET A 1 9.78 12.43 16.69
C MET A 1 9.84 13.26 15.43
N THR A 2 9.88 12.66 14.26
CA THR A 2 9.90 13.38 12.98
C THR A 2 8.58 14.14 12.83
N ASP A 3 8.64 15.42 12.51
CA ASP A 3 7.43 16.13 12.06
C ASP A 3 7.17 15.71 10.61
N LEU A 4 6.25 14.75 10.43
CA LEU A 4 5.94 14.22 9.11
C LEU A 4 5.40 15.31 8.16
N THR A 5 4.69 16.32 8.69
CA THR A 5 4.18 17.43 7.86
C THR A 5 5.33 18.28 7.32
N ALA A 6 6.30 18.60 8.17
CA ALA A 6 7.50 19.30 7.75
C ALA A 6 8.37 18.47 6.79
N LEU A 7 8.51 17.16 7.03
CA LEU A 7 9.23 16.25 6.14
C LEU A 7 8.60 16.18 4.74
N MET A 8 7.27 16.07 4.66
CA MET A 8 6.53 16.05 3.40
C MET A 8 6.67 17.37 2.65
N ALA A 9 6.60 18.50 3.37
CA ALA A 9 6.78 19.83 2.79
C ALA A 9 8.21 20.05 2.27
N ASP A 10 9.22 19.55 2.96
CA ASP A 10 10.62 19.62 2.54
C ASP A 10 10.86 18.86 1.23
N LEU A 11 10.40 17.61 1.14
CA LEU A 11 10.51 16.84 -0.11
C LEU A 11 9.72 17.51 -1.25
N GLU A 12 8.48 17.93 -1.00
CA GLU A 12 7.66 18.55 -2.04
C GLU A 12 8.27 19.87 -2.54
N GLY A 13 8.84 20.69 -1.63
CA GLY A 13 9.59 21.90 -1.99
C GLY A 13 10.82 21.61 -2.85
N TYR A 14 11.53 20.51 -2.56
CA TYR A 14 12.67 20.07 -3.37
C TYR A 14 12.24 19.57 -4.75
N LEU A 15 11.12 18.86 -4.86
CA LEU A 15 10.58 18.38 -6.15
C LEU A 15 10.00 19.50 -7.03
N GLY A 16 9.59 20.62 -6.44
CA GLY A 16 9.09 21.80 -7.15
C GLY A 16 7.76 21.60 -7.89
N ASP A 17 7.48 22.49 -8.85
CA ASP A 17 6.27 22.41 -9.68
C ASP A 17 6.42 21.32 -10.77
N PRO A 18 5.50 20.33 -10.87
CA PRO A 18 5.56 19.29 -11.91
C PRO A 18 5.35 19.81 -13.34
N TRP A 19 4.80 21.00 -13.48
CA TRP A 19 4.54 21.61 -14.78
C TRP A 19 5.66 22.53 -15.26
N ASP A 20 6.62 22.87 -14.39
CA ASP A 20 7.82 23.61 -14.78
C ASP A 20 8.78 22.67 -15.52
N PRO A 21 9.04 22.89 -16.83
CA PRO A 21 9.92 22.03 -17.63
C PRO A 21 11.37 22.02 -17.14
N GLU A 22 11.80 23.07 -16.42
CA GLU A 22 13.14 23.20 -15.85
C GLU A 22 13.22 22.68 -14.39
N GLY A 23 12.10 22.22 -13.85
CA GLY A 23 12.04 21.67 -12.51
C GLY A 23 12.76 20.33 -12.36
N PRO A 24 12.99 19.87 -11.11
CA PRO A 24 13.72 18.62 -10.84
C PRO A 24 13.04 17.36 -11.37
N MET A 25 11.69 17.31 -11.40
CA MET A 25 10.92 16.15 -11.87
C MET A 25 9.67 16.59 -12.63
N PRO A 26 9.82 17.18 -13.87
CA PRO A 26 8.70 17.68 -14.65
C PRO A 26 7.95 16.55 -15.37
N TYR A 27 6.62 16.67 -15.45
CA TYR A 27 5.78 15.70 -16.15
C TYR A 27 6.15 15.53 -17.63
N ALA A 28 6.59 16.59 -18.30
CA ALA A 28 7.01 16.52 -19.70
C ALA A 28 8.18 15.53 -19.88
N ARG A 29 9.17 15.58 -18.99
CA ARG A 29 10.34 14.70 -19.04
C ARG A 29 10.00 13.28 -18.57
N ILE A 30 9.13 13.15 -17.57
CA ILE A 30 8.62 11.85 -17.10
C ILE A 30 7.89 11.11 -18.22
N LEU A 31 7.04 11.81 -18.99
CA LEU A 31 6.34 11.24 -20.14
C LEU A 31 7.30 10.87 -21.28
N ASP A 32 8.34 11.66 -21.53
CA ASP A 32 9.37 11.34 -22.53
C ASP A 32 10.12 10.05 -22.20
N LEU A 33 10.52 9.85 -20.93
CA LEU A 33 11.16 8.62 -20.47
C LEU A 33 10.21 7.40 -20.57
N ASP A 34 8.94 7.58 -20.19
CA ASP A 34 7.92 6.54 -20.31
C ASP A 34 7.73 6.11 -21.78
N GLU A 35 7.65 7.07 -22.71
CA GLU A 35 7.52 6.78 -24.13
C GLU A 35 8.73 6.05 -24.70
N ARG A 36 9.93 6.41 -24.26
CA ARG A 36 11.20 5.76 -24.67
C ARG A 36 11.49 4.48 -23.91
N GLN A 37 10.70 4.14 -22.90
CA GLN A 37 10.90 2.98 -22.02
C GLN A 37 12.32 2.99 -21.39
N GLN A 38 12.74 4.16 -20.90
CA GLN A 38 14.07 4.36 -20.33
C GLN A 38 14.00 4.42 -18.81
N TYR A 39 14.96 3.75 -18.15
CA TYR A 39 15.08 3.80 -16.70
C TYR A 39 15.33 5.25 -16.25
N PRO A 40 14.60 5.74 -15.21
CA PRO A 40 14.63 7.15 -14.81
C PRO A 40 15.85 7.48 -13.93
N HIS A 41 17.07 7.25 -14.45
CA HIS A 41 18.32 7.47 -13.70
C HIS A 41 18.37 8.87 -13.08
N GLU A 42 18.07 9.90 -13.87
CA GLU A 42 18.13 11.29 -13.44
C GLU A 42 17.21 11.58 -12.25
N PHE A 43 16.01 11.00 -12.22
CA PHE A 43 15.07 11.19 -11.11
C PHE A 43 15.44 10.37 -9.88
N VAL A 44 15.95 9.17 -10.07
CA VAL A 44 16.50 8.35 -8.96
C VAL A 44 17.69 9.06 -8.33
N ASP A 45 18.57 9.67 -9.13
CA ASP A 45 19.73 10.44 -8.65
C ASP A 45 19.29 11.75 -7.95
N THR A 46 18.25 12.41 -8.46
CA THR A 46 17.61 13.58 -7.81
C THR A 46 17.10 13.21 -6.42
N LEU A 47 16.35 12.12 -6.31
CA LEU A 47 15.82 11.63 -5.03
C LEU A 47 16.93 11.17 -4.07
N ALA A 48 17.97 10.53 -4.59
CA ALA A 48 19.15 10.16 -3.81
C ALA A 48 19.88 11.41 -3.26
N SER A 49 19.99 12.47 -4.07
CA SER A 49 20.61 13.74 -3.68
C SER A 49 19.83 14.47 -2.58
N TRP A 50 18.51 14.34 -2.54
CA TRP A 50 17.69 14.82 -1.42
C TRP A 50 17.92 13.99 -0.14
N GLY A 51 18.44 12.78 -0.26
CA GLY A 51 18.70 11.87 0.85
C GLY A 51 17.59 10.83 1.09
N LEU A 52 16.78 10.50 0.07
CA LEU A 52 15.69 9.52 0.22
C LEU A 52 16.21 8.15 0.69
N TYR A 53 17.43 7.76 0.32
CA TYR A 53 18.06 6.53 0.78
C TYR A 53 18.28 6.46 2.29
N ASP A 54 18.50 7.60 2.97
CA ASP A 54 18.60 7.63 4.43
C ASP A 54 17.29 7.21 5.12
N TRP A 55 16.12 7.42 4.47
CA TRP A 55 14.80 7.03 4.98
C TRP A 55 14.46 5.56 4.74
N ILE A 56 15.29 4.82 4.00
CA ILE A 56 15.22 3.38 3.84
C ILE A 56 15.97 2.65 4.96
N VAL A 57 17.06 3.26 5.43
CA VAL A 57 17.98 2.67 6.40
C VAL A 57 17.55 3.00 7.82
N PRO A 58 17.50 2.00 8.74
CA PRO A 58 17.17 2.24 10.15
C PRO A 58 18.11 3.25 10.81
N ALA A 59 17.58 4.06 11.72
CA ALA A 59 18.37 5.00 12.51
C ALA A 59 19.50 4.31 13.30
N ALA A 60 19.28 3.10 13.78
CA ALA A 60 20.27 2.27 14.45
C ALA A 60 21.49 1.91 13.56
N ASN A 61 21.34 2.00 12.23
CA ASN A 61 22.40 1.74 11.25
C ASN A 61 22.85 3.01 10.50
N GLY A 62 22.61 4.18 11.10
CA GLY A 62 23.06 5.47 10.58
C GLY A 62 22.13 6.16 9.58
N GLY A 63 20.96 5.59 9.30
CA GLY A 63 19.92 6.21 8.49
C GLY A 63 18.96 7.10 9.28
N ARG A 64 17.75 7.30 8.75
CA ARG A 64 16.67 8.11 9.35
C ARG A 64 15.37 7.35 9.56
N ALA A 65 15.26 6.11 9.07
CA ALA A 65 14.05 5.31 9.21
C ALA A 65 13.82 4.94 10.68
N VAL A 66 12.82 5.55 11.30
CA VAL A 66 12.32 5.26 12.65
C VAL A 66 10.89 4.75 12.54
N HIS A 67 10.06 5.42 11.74
CA HIS A 67 8.66 5.10 11.55
C HIS A 67 8.40 4.69 10.10
N VAL A 68 7.63 3.60 9.92
CA VAL A 68 7.22 3.14 8.58
C VAL A 68 6.36 4.18 7.88
N GLU A 69 5.61 4.96 8.67
CA GLU A 69 4.74 6.04 8.18
C GLU A 69 5.52 7.10 7.39
N ASP A 70 6.75 7.42 7.79
CA ASP A 70 7.60 8.39 7.11
C ASP A 70 7.92 7.92 5.69
N GLY A 71 8.48 6.71 5.54
CA GLY A 71 8.80 6.13 4.24
C GLY A 71 7.57 5.94 3.34
N PHE A 72 6.44 5.48 3.90
CA PHE A 72 5.20 5.31 3.15
C PHE A 72 4.73 6.62 2.51
N ASN A 73 4.73 7.71 3.26
CA ASN A 73 4.28 9.00 2.76
C ASN A 73 5.29 9.64 1.80
N LEU A 74 6.59 9.45 2.01
CA LEU A 74 7.62 9.88 1.04
C LEU A 74 7.42 9.18 -0.31
N TYR A 75 7.21 7.86 -0.33
CA TYR A 75 6.91 7.13 -1.57
C TYR A 75 5.60 7.59 -2.21
N ARG A 76 4.59 7.93 -1.40
CA ARG A 76 3.34 8.49 -1.91
C ARG A 76 3.56 9.85 -2.60
N LEU A 77 4.42 10.72 -2.08
CA LEU A 77 4.75 11.98 -2.74
C LEU A 77 5.50 11.76 -4.05
N VAL A 78 6.56 10.96 -4.02
CA VAL A 78 7.34 10.66 -5.23
C VAL A 78 6.45 10.02 -6.30
N GLY A 79 5.60 9.06 -5.91
CA GLY A 79 4.69 8.37 -6.83
C GLY A 79 3.68 9.29 -7.52
N ARG A 80 3.29 10.42 -6.90
CA ARG A 80 2.46 11.45 -7.56
C ARG A 80 3.18 12.10 -8.74
N ARG A 81 4.50 12.22 -8.66
CA ARG A 81 5.33 12.72 -9.76
C ARG A 81 5.56 11.63 -10.78
N ASP A 82 6.16 10.53 -10.33
CA ASP A 82 6.50 9.41 -11.18
C ASP A 82 6.42 8.07 -10.41
N PRO A 83 5.38 7.25 -10.67
CA PRO A 83 5.29 5.92 -10.07
C PRO A 83 6.48 5.02 -10.40
N THR A 84 7.14 5.21 -11.56
CA THR A 84 8.31 4.41 -11.97
C THR A 84 9.50 4.68 -11.05
N SER A 85 9.83 5.95 -10.82
CA SER A 85 10.91 6.35 -9.91
C SER A 85 10.62 5.94 -8.46
N ALA A 86 9.38 6.14 -7.99
CA ALA A 86 8.96 5.70 -6.66
C ALA A 86 9.14 4.18 -6.49
N THR A 87 8.72 3.39 -7.48
CA THR A 87 8.87 1.93 -7.44
C THR A 87 10.33 1.52 -7.44
N ALA A 88 11.18 2.13 -8.28
CA ALA A 88 12.61 1.85 -8.31
C ALA A 88 13.28 2.04 -6.92
N MET A 89 12.84 3.06 -6.15
CA MET A 89 13.33 3.32 -4.79
C MET A 89 12.75 2.34 -3.78
N VAL A 90 11.43 2.06 -3.83
CA VAL A 90 10.75 1.09 -2.96
C VAL A 90 11.38 -0.29 -3.07
N LEU A 91 11.75 -0.74 -4.26
CA LEU A 91 12.39 -2.04 -4.48
C LEU A 91 13.68 -2.22 -3.67
N THR A 92 14.51 -1.18 -3.54
CA THR A 92 15.71 -1.24 -2.68
C THR A 92 15.32 -1.39 -1.21
N SER A 93 14.31 -0.65 -0.73
CA SER A 93 13.79 -0.78 0.63
C SER A 93 13.31 -2.21 0.92
N LEU A 94 12.49 -2.77 0.04
CA LEU A 94 11.94 -4.12 0.19
C LEU A 94 13.03 -5.20 0.12
N SER A 95 14.04 -4.99 -0.70
CA SER A 95 15.18 -5.93 -0.83
C SER A 95 16.09 -5.92 0.40
N TYR A 96 16.12 -4.82 1.16
CA TYR A 96 16.87 -4.74 2.42
C TYR A 96 16.15 -5.44 3.58
N MET A 97 14.82 -5.62 3.50
CA MET A 97 14.01 -6.21 4.58
C MET A 97 14.52 -7.57 5.08
N PRO A 98 14.91 -8.53 4.24
CA PRO A 98 15.48 -9.79 4.73
C PRO A 98 16.69 -9.60 5.65
N VAL A 99 17.56 -8.66 5.31
CA VAL A 99 18.74 -8.32 6.11
C VAL A 99 18.35 -7.65 7.42
N TRP A 100 17.37 -6.73 7.38
CA TRP A 100 16.87 -6.06 8.58
C TRP A 100 16.25 -7.05 9.56
N ILE A 101 15.46 -8.02 9.05
CA ILE A 101 14.77 -9.03 9.86
C ILE A 101 15.76 -10.05 10.46
N ALA A 102 16.65 -10.59 9.66
CA ALA A 102 17.42 -11.79 10.01
C ALA A 102 18.94 -11.67 9.86
N GLY A 103 19.44 -10.62 9.22
CA GLY A 103 20.87 -10.42 9.00
C GLY A 103 21.65 -10.23 10.30
N SER A 104 22.92 -10.57 10.30
CA SER A 104 23.86 -10.25 11.38
C SER A 104 24.03 -8.74 11.54
N ALA A 105 24.51 -8.27 12.68
CA ALA A 105 24.82 -6.86 12.89
C ALA A 105 25.79 -6.33 11.81
N GLN A 106 26.78 -7.16 11.41
CA GLN A 106 27.73 -6.81 10.34
C GLN A 106 27.02 -6.67 8.99
N GLN A 107 26.13 -7.62 8.62
CA GLN A 107 25.37 -7.53 7.36
C GLN A 107 24.45 -6.32 7.36
N ARG A 108 23.73 -6.05 8.47
CA ARG A 108 22.86 -4.87 8.56
C ARG A 108 23.63 -3.58 8.33
N GLN A 109 24.80 -3.42 8.97
CA GLN A 109 25.62 -2.22 8.80
C GLN A 109 26.20 -2.13 7.37
N TYR A 110 26.71 -3.24 6.84
CA TYR A 110 27.30 -3.28 5.49
C TYR A 110 26.29 -2.83 4.40
N PHE A 111 25.09 -3.42 4.39
CA PHE A 111 24.06 -3.06 3.41
C PHE A 111 23.44 -1.69 3.68
N ALA A 112 23.35 -1.26 4.93
CA ALA A 112 22.95 0.10 5.27
C ALA A 112 23.90 1.13 4.66
N ASP A 113 25.21 0.94 4.82
CA ASP A 113 26.23 1.82 4.25
C ASP A 113 26.21 1.78 2.71
N ALA A 114 26.01 0.60 2.10
CA ALA A 114 25.89 0.43 0.66
C ALA A 114 24.68 1.23 0.09
N ILE A 115 23.50 1.09 0.71
CA ILE A 115 22.29 1.83 0.32
C ILE A 115 22.51 3.35 0.43
N ARG A 116 23.10 3.81 1.52
CA ARG A 116 23.38 5.23 1.74
C ARG A 116 24.39 5.81 0.74
N ARG A 117 25.26 4.99 0.15
CA ARG A 117 26.10 5.36 -0.99
C ARG A 117 25.37 5.37 -2.33
N GLY A 118 24.08 5.03 -2.36
CA GLY A 118 23.26 4.98 -3.57
C GLY A 118 23.22 3.61 -4.28
N GLU A 119 23.78 2.56 -3.66
CA GLU A 119 23.70 1.22 -4.21
C GLU A 119 22.28 0.68 -4.11
N LYS A 120 21.79 0.10 -5.21
CA LYS A 120 20.47 -0.49 -5.29
C LYS A 120 20.52 -1.97 -4.93
N LEU A 121 19.45 -2.46 -4.30
CA LEU A 121 19.23 -3.87 -4.03
C LEU A 121 18.05 -4.40 -4.85
N ALA A 122 18.03 -5.70 -5.12
CA ALA A 122 16.94 -6.41 -5.79
C ALA A 122 16.49 -7.63 -4.96
N TRP A 123 15.20 -7.99 -5.07
CA TRP A 123 14.60 -9.11 -4.34
C TRP A 123 14.29 -10.27 -5.29
N GLY A 124 15.15 -11.27 -5.35
CA GLY A 124 15.06 -12.48 -6.17
C GLY A 124 14.19 -13.57 -5.51
N LEU A 125 12.88 -13.35 -5.43
CA LEU A 125 11.92 -14.33 -4.92
C LEU A 125 11.32 -15.16 -6.05
N SER A 126 10.76 -14.52 -7.06
CA SER A 126 9.97 -15.14 -8.13
C SER A 126 10.84 -15.86 -9.16
N GLU A 127 10.26 -16.88 -9.78
CA GLU A 127 10.80 -17.63 -10.90
C GLU A 127 9.82 -17.65 -12.06
N ARG A 128 10.25 -17.96 -13.27
CA ARG A 128 9.39 -17.94 -14.46
C ARG A 128 8.14 -18.83 -14.33
N ARG A 129 8.24 -19.92 -13.58
CA ARG A 129 7.14 -20.87 -13.35
C ARG A 129 6.48 -20.71 -11.97
N HIS A 130 7.14 -19.98 -11.05
CA HIS A 130 6.74 -19.92 -9.64
C HIS A 130 6.70 -18.47 -9.16
N GLY A 131 5.50 -17.94 -9.02
CA GLY A 131 5.26 -16.61 -8.47
C GLY A 131 4.66 -16.68 -7.06
N SER A 132 3.36 -16.97 -6.98
CA SER A 132 2.64 -17.07 -5.69
C SER A 132 2.89 -18.37 -4.94
N ASP A 133 3.34 -19.40 -5.61
CA ASP A 133 3.65 -20.73 -5.09
C ASP A 133 5.12 -20.87 -4.68
N VAL A 134 5.58 -19.95 -3.84
CA VAL A 134 7.01 -19.80 -3.46
C VAL A 134 7.66 -21.09 -2.94
N LEU A 135 6.88 -22.03 -2.40
CA LEU A 135 7.37 -23.34 -1.97
C LEU A 135 7.67 -24.32 -3.12
N ALA A 136 7.35 -23.94 -4.36
CA ALA A 136 7.69 -24.70 -5.55
C ALA A 136 8.98 -24.19 -6.23
N ASN A 137 9.61 -23.12 -5.72
CA ASN A 137 10.81 -22.54 -6.31
C ASN A 137 11.91 -23.59 -6.52
N GLU A 138 12.50 -23.57 -7.72
CA GLU A 138 13.50 -24.53 -8.20
C GLU A 138 14.94 -24.08 -7.94
N THR A 139 15.20 -22.76 -7.83
CA THR A 139 16.53 -22.24 -7.48
C THR A 139 17.01 -22.88 -6.19
N ASN A 140 18.20 -23.45 -6.22
CA ASN A 140 18.77 -24.21 -5.10
C ASN A 140 20.16 -23.72 -4.71
N ALA A 141 20.50 -23.98 -3.47
CA ALA A 141 21.79 -23.70 -2.89
C ALA A 141 22.31 -24.95 -2.15
N ARG A 142 23.47 -25.43 -2.53
CA ARG A 142 24.13 -26.57 -1.93
C ARG A 142 25.37 -26.12 -1.18
N ARG A 143 25.54 -26.61 0.04
CA ARG A 143 26.76 -26.33 0.82
C ARG A 143 27.95 -27.04 0.21
N VAL A 144 29.07 -26.34 0.10
CA VAL A 144 30.36 -26.85 -0.40
C VAL A 144 31.47 -26.35 0.50
N ASP A 145 32.69 -26.83 0.29
CA ASP A 145 33.85 -26.31 1.01
C ASP A 145 34.04 -24.83 0.71
N GLY A 146 34.04 -24.01 1.76
CA GLY A 146 34.23 -22.56 1.69
C GLY A 146 32.96 -21.74 1.41
N GLY A 147 31.78 -22.38 1.31
CA GLY A 147 30.56 -21.60 1.09
C GLY A 147 29.36 -22.34 0.49
N TRP A 148 28.71 -21.70 -0.45
CA TRP A 148 27.44 -22.15 -1.07
C TRP A 148 27.52 -22.10 -2.59
N LEU A 149 27.05 -23.14 -3.24
CA LEU A 149 26.94 -23.22 -4.70
C LEU A 149 25.46 -23.06 -5.10
N LEU A 150 25.15 -21.96 -5.78
CA LEU A 150 23.81 -21.62 -6.20
C LEU A 150 23.58 -21.93 -7.67
N ASN A 151 22.41 -22.52 -7.97
CA ASN A 151 21.94 -22.80 -9.33
C ASN A 151 20.47 -22.45 -9.46
N GLY A 152 20.10 -21.80 -10.57
CA GLY A 152 18.71 -21.47 -10.88
C GLY A 152 18.54 -20.13 -11.57
N GLU A 153 17.27 -19.73 -11.73
CA GLU A 153 16.90 -18.49 -12.42
C GLU A 153 15.87 -17.73 -11.61
N LYS A 154 16.10 -16.44 -11.39
CA LYS A 154 15.13 -15.50 -10.84
C LYS A 154 14.66 -14.58 -11.96
N TRP A 155 13.33 -14.44 -12.10
CA TRP A 155 12.72 -13.74 -13.23
C TRP A 155 11.59 -12.83 -12.78
N THR A 156 11.39 -11.73 -13.54
CA THR A 156 10.55 -10.58 -13.19
C THR A 156 10.97 -9.94 -11.88
N ILE A 157 12.26 -9.68 -11.77
CA ILE A 157 12.88 -9.06 -10.61
C ILE A 157 13.14 -7.58 -10.89
N GLY A 158 12.48 -6.72 -10.13
CA GLY A 158 12.71 -5.28 -10.23
C GLY A 158 14.13 -4.90 -9.79
N ASN A 159 14.76 -4.01 -10.51
CA ASN A 159 16.15 -3.58 -10.33
C ASN A 159 17.20 -4.68 -10.51
N ALA A 160 16.88 -5.86 -11.08
CA ALA A 160 17.83 -6.97 -11.13
C ALA A 160 19.11 -6.64 -11.91
N THR A 161 19.03 -5.80 -12.96
CA THR A 161 20.21 -5.37 -13.73
C THR A 161 20.94 -4.23 -13.04
N VAL A 162 20.24 -3.22 -12.54
CA VAL A 162 20.85 -2.00 -11.97
C VAL A 162 21.31 -2.17 -10.52
N ALA A 163 20.82 -3.17 -9.79
CA ALA A 163 21.21 -3.43 -8.40
C ALA A 163 22.64 -3.98 -8.31
N ALA A 164 23.38 -3.58 -7.28
CA ALA A 164 24.68 -4.16 -6.95
C ALA A 164 24.55 -5.56 -6.34
N THR A 165 23.47 -5.79 -5.58
CA THR A 165 23.20 -7.07 -4.89
C THR A 165 21.77 -7.54 -5.15
N VAL A 166 21.63 -8.85 -5.39
CA VAL A 166 20.33 -9.53 -5.45
C VAL A 166 20.18 -10.43 -4.22
N MET A 167 19.15 -10.19 -3.42
CA MET A 167 18.76 -11.10 -2.33
C MET A 167 18.01 -12.29 -2.95
N VAL A 168 18.61 -13.47 -2.93
CA VAL A 168 18.08 -14.66 -3.61
C VAL A 168 17.47 -15.63 -2.62
N PHE A 169 16.17 -15.93 -2.82
CA PHE A 169 15.48 -17.00 -2.12
C PHE A 169 15.77 -18.33 -2.83
N ALA A 170 16.39 -19.29 -2.14
CA ALA A 170 16.82 -20.56 -2.71
C ALA A 170 16.53 -21.73 -1.77
N ARG A 171 16.25 -22.89 -2.38
CA ARG A 171 16.06 -24.15 -1.66
C ARG A 171 17.40 -24.69 -1.17
N THR A 172 17.49 -24.97 0.13
CA THR A 172 18.67 -25.53 0.80
C THR A 172 18.46 -26.95 1.33
N ALA A 173 17.25 -27.49 1.23
CA ALA A 173 16.92 -28.87 1.63
C ALA A 173 16.52 -29.70 0.41
N ASP A 174 16.87 -30.99 0.40
CA ASP A 174 16.52 -31.93 -0.67
C ASP A 174 14.99 -32.11 -0.78
N LYS A 175 14.31 -32.19 0.37
CA LYS A 175 12.85 -32.20 0.44
C LYS A 175 12.35 -30.78 0.72
N GLY A 176 11.45 -30.29 -0.13
CA GLY A 176 10.79 -29.00 0.09
C GLY A 176 10.04 -28.94 1.43
N GLY A 177 9.41 -27.82 1.70
CA GLY A 177 8.67 -27.55 2.93
C GLY A 177 9.08 -26.22 3.54
N PRO A 178 8.35 -25.72 4.57
CA PRO A 178 8.57 -24.37 5.11
C PRO A 178 10.02 -24.10 5.58
N GLY A 179 10.69 -25.10 6.17
CA GLY A 179 12.08 -25.00 6.62
C GLY A 179 13.14 -25.33 5.54
N GLY A 180 12.73 -25.53 4.30
CA GLY A 180 13.64 -25.97 3.22
C GLY A 180 14.30 -24.84 2.42
N TYR A 181 14.09 -23.58 2.78
CA TYR A 181 14.54 -22.42 2.01
C TYR A 181 15.37 -21.46 2.85
N SER A 182 16.34 -20.83 2.19
CA SER A 182 17.23 -19.81 2.77
C SER A 182 17.33 -18.60 1.86
N ILE A 183 17.90 -17.51 2.36
CA ILE A 183 18.12 -16.27 1.60
C ILE A 183 19.62 -16.01 1.52
N PHE A 184 20.08 -15.65 0.34
CA PHE A 184 21.48 -15.35 0.06
C PHE A 184 21.62 -13.96 -0.55
N ALA A 185 22.56 -13.17 -0.05
CA ALA A 185 22.98 -11.92 -0.65
C ALA A 185 23.99 -12.22 -1.77
N VAL A 186 23.55 -12.09 -3.01
CA VAL A 186 24.38 -12.30 -4.21
C VAL A 186 24.93 -10.95 -4.65
N GLU A 187 26.12 -10.60 -4.15
CA GLU A 187 26.85 -9.40 -4.56
C GLU A 187 27.47 -9.67 -5.93
N LYS A 188 27.06 -8.91 -6.96
CA LYS A 188 27.45 -9.19 -8.34
C LYS A 188 28.92 -8.87 -8.63
N SER A 189 29.50 -7.94 -7.87
CA SER A 189 30.90 -7.60 -8.00
C SER A 189 31.78 -8.81 -7.67
N GLY A 190 32.70 -9.17 -8.58
CA GLY A 190 33.59 -10.29 -8.39
C GLY A 190 33.02 -11.67 -8.76
N ILE A 191 31.74 -11.78 -9.15
CA ILE A 191 31.20 -13.03 -9.69
C ILE A 191 31.50 -13.10 -11.20
N PRO A 192 32.14 -14.19 -11.69
CA PRO A 192 32.39 -14.37 -13.12
C PRO A 192 31.09 -14.36 -13.95
N ALA A 193 31.17 -13.81 -15.16
CA ALA A 193 29.99 -13.68 -16.05
C ALA A 193 29.37 -15.04 -16.44
N GLU A 194 30.15 -16.12 -16.43
CA GLU A 194 29.66 -17.48 -16.65
C GLU A 194 28.84 -18.01 -15.47
N GLN A 195 29.06 -17.49 -14.26
CA GLN A 195 28.34 -17.89 -13.05
C GLN A 195 27.08 -17.03 -12.76
N LEU A 196 27.06 -15.77 -13.23
CA LEU A 196 25.93 -14.88 -13.11
C LEU A 196 25.66 -14.19 -14.44
N THR A 197 24.52 -14.50 -15.04
CA THR A 197 24.07 -13.90 -16.30
C THR A 197 22.82 -13.07 -16.05
N HIS A 198 22.80 -11.83 -16.54
CA HIS A 198 21.60 -10.99 -16.55
C HIS A 198 20.62 -11.49 -17.61
N LEU A 199 19.36 -11.60 -17.24
CA LEU A 199 18.28 -11.87 -18.18
C LEU A 199 17.85 -10.58 -18.87
N ARG A 200 17.21 -10.73 -20.02
CA ARG A 200 16.66 -9.61 -20.78
C ARG A 200 15.61 -8.88 -19.94
N ASP A 201 15.61 -7.56 -20.02
CA ASP A 201 14.53 -6.71 -19.51
C ASP A 201 13.23 -6.96 -20.26
N GLU A 202 12.12 -7.07 -19.53
CA GLU A 202 10.81 -7.38 -20.08
C GLU A 202 10.06 -6.07 -20.41
N PRO A 203 9.49 -5.93 -21.61
CA PRO A 203 8.67 -4.77 -21.95
C PRO A 203 7.41 -4.71 -21.07
N LEU A 204 7.20 -3.60 -20.37
CA LEU A 204 6.12 -3.44 -19.41
C LEU A 204 4.94 -2.67 -19.99
N HIS A 205 3.72 -3.01 -19.56
CA HIS A 205 2.51 -2.25 -19.86
C HIS A 205 2.49 -0.88 -19.17
N GLY A 206 2.71 -0.84 -17.86
CA GLY A 206 2.92 0.32 -17.02
C GLY A 206 4.29 0.29 -16.37
N LEU A 207 4.72 1.37 -15.68
CA LEU A 207 6.08 1.53 -15.17
C LEU A 207 7.14 1.32 -16.27
N ARG A 208 6.85 1.78 -17.46
CA ARG A 208 7.76 1.64 -18.61
C ARG A 208 9.12 2.25 -18.28
N GLY A 209 10.16 1.51 -18.57
CA GLY A 209 11.52 1.89 -18.21
C GLY A 209 11.97 1.45 -16.81
N LEU A 210 11.08 0.91 -15.94
CA LEU A 210 11.55 0.21 -14.76
C LEU A 210 12.34 -1.03 -15.20
N ASP A 211 13.53 -1.23 -14.63
CA ASP A 211 14.29 -2.47 -14.81
C ASP A 211 13.50 -3.65 -14.20
N MET A 212 12.89 -4.46 -15.06
CA MET A 212 12.15 -5.66 -14.70
C MET A 212 12.72 -6.83 -15.47
N SER A 213 13.82 -7.33 -14.99
CA SER A 213 14.66 -8.34 -15.64
C SER A 213 14.82 -9.60 -14.77
N GLY A 214 16.00 -10.09 -14.61
CA GLY A 214 16.30 -11.24 -13.76
C GLY A 214 17.77 -11.64 -13.81
N VAL A 215 18.07 -12.70 -13.09
CA VAL A 215 19.42 -13.27 -13.05
C VAL A 215 19.36 -14.79 -13.18
N ARG A 216 20.32 -15.37 -13.91
CA ARG A 216 20.59 -16.80 -13.93
C ARG A 216 21.90 -17.06 -13.21
N LEU A 217 21.87 -18.02 -12.29
CA LEU A 217 23.01 -18.49 -11.51
C LEU A 217 23.38 -19.89 -12.00
N THR A 218 24.64 -20.08 -12.35
CA THR A 218 25.16 -21.35 -12.85
C THR A 218 26.45 -21.66 -12.06
N ASP A 219 26.39 -22.67 -11.21
CA ASP A 219 27.46 -23.00 -10.29
C ASP A 219 28.05 -21.76 -9.60
N CYS A 220 27.20 -20.85 -9.19
CA CYS A 220 27.57 -19.58 -8.59
C CYS A 220 28.06 -19.81 -7.16
N LEU A 221 29.37 -19.67 -6.96
CA LEU A 221 30.01 -19.87 -5.67
C LEU A 221 29.90 -18.59 -4.83
N LEU A 222 29.31 -18.72 -3.67
CA LEU A 222 29.18 -17.64 -2.68
C LEU A 222 29.88 -18.02 -1.37
N PRO A 223 30.45 -17.05 -0.66
CA PRO A 223 31.04 -17.29 0.66
C PRO A 223 29.97 -17.64 1.71
N GLU A 224 30.35 -18.26 2.81
CA GLU A 224 29.45 -18.53 3.95
C GLU A 224 28.73 -17.27 4.44
N ALA A 225 29.36 -16.11 4.41
CA ALA A 225 28.82 -14.82 4.84
C ALA A 225 27.69 -14.30 3.94
N ALA A 226 27.48 -14.88 2.75
CA ALA A 226 26.35 -14.51 1.88
C ALA A 226 25.00 -15.00 2.42
N LEU A 227 24.96 -15.99 3.31
CA LEU A 227 23.73 -16.44 3.94
C LEU A 227 23.15 -15.35 4.86
N VAL A 228 21.90 -14.96 4.62
CA VAL A 228 21.16 -14.01 5.47
C VAL A 228 20.31 -14.78 6.48
N GLY A 229 20.59 -14.59 7.76
CA GLY A 229 19.94 -15.35 8.83
C GLY A 229 20.49 -16.77 8.98
N ARG A 230 19.59 -17.73 9.18
CA ARG A 230 19.91 -19.16 9.39
C ARG A 230 19.41 -20.02 8.22
N VAL A 231 20.08 -21.15 8.00
CA VAL A 231 19.61 -22.15 7.05
C VAL A 231 18.17 -22.56 7.39
N GLY A 232 17.28 -22.58 6.40
CA GLY A 232 15.88 -22.96 6.56
C GLY A 232 14.96 -21.85 7.05
N GLN A 233 15.46 -20.66 7.35
CA GLN A 233 14.64 -19.52 7.83
C GLN A 233 14.04 -18.67 6.68
N GLY A 234 14.40 -18.96 5.45
CA GLY A 234 14.08 -18.10 4.30
C GLY A 234 12.60 -17.81 4.11
N LEU A 235 11.73 -18.81 4.28
CA LEU A 235 10.29 -18.62 4.11
C LEU A 235 9.70 -17.65 5.16
N GLU A 236 10.04 -17.84 6.43
CA GLU A 236 9.59 -16.94 7.50
C GLU A 236 9.99 -15.50 7.22
N VAL A 237 11.27 -15.30 6.87
CA VAL A 237 11.81 -13.97 6.56
C VAL A 237 11.13 -13.36 5.33
N ALA A 238 10.93 -14.13 4.27
CA ALA A 238 10.22 -13.68 3.06
C ALA A 238 8.79 -13.27 3.34
N LEU A 239 8.04 -14.04 4.14
CA LEU A 239 6.66 -13.73 4.49
C LEU A 239 6.55 -12.50 5.40
N LYS A 240 7.47 -12.30 6.36
CA LYS A 240 7.54 -11.08 7.17
C LYS A 240 7.90 -9.86 6.32
N SER A 241 8.86 -9.98 5.42
CA SER A 241 9.21 -8.91 4.45
C SER A 241 8.01 -8.51 3.59
N SER A 242 7.21 -9.51 3.14
CA SER A 242 6.03 -9.26 2.32
C SER A 242 4.91 -8.49 3.05
N GLN A 243 4.86 -8.49 4.38
CA GLN A 243 3.83 -7.70 5.11
C GLN A 243 4.07 -6.20 4.93
N LEU A 244 5.31 -5.74 5.03
CA LEU A 244 5.65 -4.34 4.72
C LEU A 244 5.43 -4.05 3.22
N ALA A 245 5.89 -4.92 2.33
CA ALA A 245 5.77 -4.74 0.89
C ALA A 245 4.32 -4.56 0.43
N ARG A 246 3.39 -5.37 0.97
CA ARG A 246 1.95 -5.30 0.69
C ARG A 246 1.34 -3.96 1.09
N ILE A 247 1.79 -3.38 2.19
CA ILE A 247 1.34 -2.04 2.62
C ILE A 247 2.02 -0.96 1.77
N ALA A 248 3.33 -1.05 1.56
CA ALA A 248 4.10 -0.04 0.84
C ALA A 248 3.62 0.18 -0.61
N ILE A 249 3.24 -0.90 -1.33
CA ILE A 249 2.74 -0.78 -2.71
C ILE A 249 1.44 0.05 -2.80
N SER A 250 0.67 0.14 -1.71
CA SER A 250 -0.54 0.96 -1.66
C SER A 250 -0.23 2.46 -1.76
N SER A 251 0.97 2.90 -1.37
CA SER A 251 1.41 4.28 -1.57
C SER A 251 1.46 4.63 -3.06
N ILE A 252 1.91 3.70 -3.91
CA ILE A 252 1.95 3.87 -5.37
C ILE A 252 0.53 3.89 -5.95
N ALA A 253 -0.36 3.00 -5.49
CA ALA A 253 -1.76 3.00 -5.92
C ALA A 253 -2.46 4.33 -5.61
N MET A 254 -2.30 4.82 -4.37
CA MET A 254 -2.90 6.07 -3.92
C MET A 254 -2.33 7.28 -4.66
N SER A 255 -1.05 7.30 -4.94
CA SER A 255 -0.40 8.39 -5.70
C SER A 255 -0.88 8.46 -7.15
N CYS A 256 -1.05 7.31 -7.81
CA CYS A 256 -1.64 7.27 -9.15
C CYS A 256 -3.04 7.88 -9.18
N VAL A 257 -3.87 7.54 -8.18
CA VAL A 257 -5.26 8.06 -8.10
C VAL A 257 -5.29 9.54 -7.70
N ASP A 258 -4.42 10.01 -6.80
CA ASP A 258 -4.31 11.44 -6.48
C ASP A 258 -4.01 12.26 -7.76
N THR A 259 -3.00 11.87 -8.52
CA THR A 259 -2.64 12.54 -9.80
C THR A 259 -3.77 12.44 -10.83
N ALA A 260 -4.42 11.29 -10.96
CA ALA A 260 -5.54 11.10 -11.89
C ALA A 260 -6.75 11.96 -11.51
N LEU A 261 -7.09 12.03 -10.22
CA LEU A 261 -8.22 12.83 -9.72
C LEU A 261 -7.96 14.32 -9.92
N ARG A 262 -6.74 14.83 -9.64
CA ARG A 262 -6.37 16.22 -9.88
C ARG A 262 -6.46 16.57 -11.37
N THR A 263 -5.89 15.74 -12.23
CA THR A 263 -5.95 15.93 -13.69
C THR A 263 -7.40 16.00 -14.17
N THR A 264 -8.27 15.13 -13.62
CA THR A 264 -9.70 15.11 -13.99
C THR A 264 -10.46 16.30 -13.42
N LEU A 265 -10.11 16.75 -12.21
CA LEU A 265 -10.74 17.91 -11.58
C LEU A 265 -10.37 19.22 -12.31
N ASP A 266 -9.11 19.39 -12.72
CA ASP A 266 -8.69 20.52 -13.57
C ASP A 266 -9.49 20.56 -14.88
N PHE A 267 -9.60 19.40 -15.54
CA PHE A 267 -10.40 19.29 -16.75
C PHE A 267 -11.88 19.66 -16.47
N ALA A 268 -12.47 19.09 -15.43
CA ALA A 268 -13.89 19.29 -15.11
C ALA A 268 -14.20 20.74 -14.72
N SER A 269 -13.27 21.42 -14.05
CA SER A 269 -13.41 22.84 -13.67
C SER A 269 -13.23 23.81 -14.83
N GLY A 270 -12.40 23.46 -15.81
CA GLY A 270 -12.09 24.35 -16.95
C GLY A 270 -12.92 24.08 -18.22
N ARG A 271 -13.52 22.89 -18.36
CA ARG A 271 -14.25 22.50 -19.57
C ARG A 271 -15.71 22.92 -19.52
N VAL A 272 -16.09 23.86 -20.38
CA VAL A 272 -17.49 24.29 -20.54
C VAL A 272 -18.23 23.39 -21.52
N ILE A 273 -19.42 22.88 -21.11
CA ILE A 273 -20.39 22.13 -21.91
C ILE A 273 -21.82 22.51 -21.47
N PHE A 274 -22.75 22.52 -22.39
CA PHE A 274 -24.18 22.81 -22.09
C PHE A 274 -24.43 24.09 -21.26
N GLY A 275 -23.56 25.10 -21.39
CA GLY A 275 -23.71 26.38 -20.68
C GLY A 275 -23.09 26.44 -19.27
N GLY A 276 -22.46 25.37 -18.80
CA GLY A 276 -21.73 25.31 -17.51
C GLY A 276 -20.47 24.47 -17.62
N THR A 277 -19.73 24.32 -16.54
CA THR A 277 -18.54 23.45 -16.49
C THR A 277 -18.93 21.98 -16.35
N VAL A 278 -18.02 21.06 -16.71
CA VAL A 278 -18.24 19.61 -16.47
C VAL A 278 -18.42 19.33 -14.98
N LEU A 279 -17.75 20.09 -14.12
CA LEU A 279 -17.90 19.97 -12.65
C LEU A 279 -19.32 20.34 -12.16
N GLU A 280 -20.01 21.26 -12.86
CA GLU A 280 -21.37 21.65 -12.52
C GLU A 280 -22.42 20.61 -12.97
N VAL A 281 -22.06 19.68 -13.85
CA VAL A 281 -22.93 18.56 -14.22
C VAL A 281 -23.10 17.63 -13.01
N PRO A 282 -24.35 17.44 -12.47
CA PRO A 282 -24.56 16.69 -11.22
C PRO A 282 -23.96 15.28 -11.23
N TYR A 283 -24.02 14.60 -12.36
CA TYR A 283 -23.43 13.26 -12.51
C TYR A 283 -21.89 13.31 -12.38
N SER A 284 -21.22 14.22 -13.09
CA SER A 284 -19.76 14.38 -13.05
C SER A 284 -19.28 14.79 -11.65
N LYS A 285 -19.95 15.77 -11.04
CA LYS A 285 -19.66 16.22 -9.68
C LYS A 285 -19.68 15.04 -8.68
N ARG A 286 -20.73 14.23 -8.78
CA ARG A 286 -20.89 13.05 -7.94
C ARG A 286 -19.78 12.03 -8.17
N GLN A 287 -19.42 11.74 -9.45
CA GLN A 287 -18.34 10.81 -9.76
C GLN A 287 -17.01 11.27 -9.13
N LEU A 288 -16.73 12.58 -9.16
CA LEU A 288 -15.52 13.16 -8.56
C LEU A 288 -15.57 13.10 -7.02
N ALA A 289 -16.68 13.46 -6.40
CA ALA A 289 -16.84 13.39 -4.93
C ALA A 289 -16.74 11.94 -4.41
N GLU A 290 -17.37 10.97 -5.10
CA GLU A 290 -17.25 9.54 -4.77
C GLU A 290 -15.80 9.03 -4.96
N SER A 291 -15.08 9.50 -6.00
CA SER A 291 -13.67 9.16 -6.22
C SER A 291 -12.76 9.72 -5.14
N PHE A 292 -13.03 10.94 -4.71
CA PHE A 292 -12.34 11.56 -3.58
C PHE A 292 -12.57 10.79 -2.27
N ALA A 293 -13.84 10.43 -1.96
CA ALA A 293 -14.17 9.63 -0.78
C ALA A 293 -13.48 8.26 -0.80
N GLU A 294 -13.39 7.59 -1.96
CA GLU A 294 -12.71 6.30 -2.07
C GLU A 294 -11.18 6.41 -1.86
N LEU A 295 -10.56 7.50 -2.31
CA LEU A 295 -9.15 7.77 -1.99
C LEU A 295 -8.97 8.02 -0.48
N LEU A 296 -9.92 8.70 0.19
CA LEU A 296 -9.88 8.91 1.63
C LEU A 296 -10.14 7.61 2.43
N ILE A 297 -10.97 6.69 1.93
CA ILE A 297 -11.10 5.34 2.51
C ILE A 297 -9.76 4.61 2.48
N ALA A 298 -9.05 4.67 1.34
CA ALA A 298 -7.71 4.10 1.22
C ALA A 298 -6.72 4.78 2.18
N ASP A 299 -6.80 6.10 2.34
CA ASP A 299 -5.97 6.88 3.27
C ASP A 299 -6.19 6.46 4.73
N ALA A 300 -7.45 6.28 5.16
CA ALA A 300 -7.78 5.83 6.50
C ALA A 300 -7.29 4.40 6.77
N LEU A 301 -7.54 3.48 5.84
CA LEU A 301 -7.16 2.08 5.98
C LEU A 301 -5.63 1.91 6.01
N THR A 302 -4.91 2.62 5.12
CA THR A 302 -3.44 2.57 5.08
C THR A 302 -2.80 3.25 6.28
N THR A 303 -3.38 4.32 6.83
CA THR A 303 -2.91 4.95 8.07
C THR A 303 -2.89 3.95 9.23
N GLY A 304 -4.00 3.22 9.44
CA GLY A 304 -4.06 2.16 10.46
C GLY A 304 -3.04 1.04 10.19
N ALA A 305 -2.96 0.58 8.94
CA ALA A 305 -2.08 -0.52 8.55
C ALA A 305 -0.59 -0.20 8.70
N VAL A 306 -0.15 0.98 8.28
CA VAL A 306 1.24 1.42 8.42
C VAL A 306 1.64 1.48 9.90
N ARG A 307 0.79 2.08 10.74
CA ARG A 307 1.05 2.22 12.17
C ARG A 307 0.92 0.90 12.93
N SER A 308 0.09 -0.05 12.43
CA SER A 308 -0.04 -1.38 13.01
C SER A 308 1.25 -2.19 12.99
N LEU A 309 2.13 -1.96 12.01
CA LEU A 309 3.44 -2.62 11.94
C LEU A 309 4.31 -2.36 13.17
N GLN A 310 4.13 -1.20 13.83
CA GLN A 310 4.86 -0.81 15.06
C GLN A 310 4.02 -1.00 16.33
N LEU A 311 2.74 -0.63 16.30
CA LEU A 311 1.88 -0.63 17.48
C LEU A 311 1.15 -1.96 17.72
N ALA A 312 0.97 -2.77 16.69
CA ALA A 312 0.26 -4.05 16.72
C ALA A 312 0.91 -5.11 15.82
N PRO A 313 2.23 -5.40 15.95
CA PRO A 313 2.94 -6.30 15.03
C PRO A 313 2.36 -7.71 14.99
N ALA A 314 1.62 -8.13 16.04
CA ALA A 314 0.89 -9.40 16.06
C ALA A 314 -0.28 -9.44 15.07
N GLN A 315 -0.81 -8.29 14.65
CA GLN A 315 -1.94 -8.17 13.71
C GLN A 315 -1.50 -7.80 12.29
N ALA A 316 -0.19 -7.61 12.05
CA ALA A 316 0.36 -7.15 10.77
C ALA A 316 -0.04 -8.04 9.58
N SER A 317 -0.23 -9.35 9.80
CA SER A 317 -0.61 -10.28 8.73
C SER A 317 -2.02 -10.00 8.18
N ILE A 318 -2.97 -9.61 9.02
CA ILE A 318 -4.32 -9.29 8.57
C ILE A 318 -4.36 -7.88 7.96
N TRP A 319 -3.76 -6.89 8.61
CA TRP A 319 -3.69 -5.53 8.09
C TRP A 319 -3.07 -5.48 6.70
N SER A 320 -1.91 -6.12 6.50
CA SER A 320 -1.22 -6.15 5.21
C SER A 320 -2.04 -6.84 4.11
N SER A 321 -2.76 -7.91 4.44
CA SER A 321 -3.59 -8.63 3.47
C SER A 321 -4.87 -7.87 3.12
N VAL A 322 -5.52 -7.22 4.09
CA VAL A 322 -6.70 -6.37 3.87
C VAL A 322 -6.32 -5.19 2.97
N VAL A 323 -5.26 -4.45 3.30
CA VAL A 323 -4.80 -3.31 2.50
C VAL A 323 -4.44 -3.75 1.09
N LYS A 324 -3.67 -4.83 0.93
CA LYS A 324 -3.19 -5.31 -0.37
C LYS A 324 -4.31 -5.81 -1.28
N TYR A 325 -5.40 -6.29 -0.71
CA TYR A 325 -6.59 -6.64 -1.48
C TYR A 325 -7.47 -5.42 -1.73
N PHE A 326 -7.87 -4.72 -0.65
CA PHE A 326 -8.96 -3.74 -0.71
C PHE A 326 -8.56 -2.45 -1.44
N VAL A 327 -7.37 -1.90 -1.13
CA VAL A 327 -6.96 -0.61 -1.68
C VAL A 327 -6.81 -0.64 -3.20
N PRO A 328 -6.05 -1.57 -3.82
CA PRO A 328 -5.98 -1.64 -5.27
C PRO A 328 -7.34 -1.90 -5.93
N THR A 329 -8.15 -2.81 -5.38
CA THR A 329 -9.47 -3.12 -5.96
C THR A 329 -10.40 -1.90 -5.95
N LEU A 330 -10.46 -1.15 -4.84
CA LEU A 330 -11.24 0.06 -4.70
C LEU A 330 -10.77 1.15 -5.67
N LEU A 331 -9.46 1.37 -5.73
CA LEU A 331 -8.87 2.46 -6.49
C LEU A 331 -8.83 2.18 -8.01
N GLU A 332 -8.84 0.92 -8.44
CA GLU A 332 -9.02 0.55 -9.85
C GLU A 332 -10.41 0.97 -10.36
N GLU A 333 -11.46 0.72 -9.58
CA GLU A 333 -12.82 1.19 -9.88
C GLU A 333 -12.89 2.73 -9.90
N THR A 334 -12.13 3.37 -9.01
CA THR A 334 -12.00 4.84 -8.97
C THR A 334 -11.38 5.38 -10.25
N LEU A 335 -10.26 4.80 -10.72
CA LEU A 335 -9.62 5.19 -11.98
C LEU A 335 -10.56 5.01 -13.17
N ALA A 336 -11.27 3.88 -13.25
CA ALA A 336 -12.26 3.64 -14.30
C ALA A 336 -13.37 4.69 -14.30
N ARG A 337 -13.80 5.16 -13.14
CA ARG A 337 -14.77 6.25 -13.00
C ARG A 337 -14.21 7.59 -13.48
N LEU A 338 -12.97 7.90 -13.14
CA LEU A 338 -12.30 9.13 -13.60
C LEU A 338 -12.12 9.17 -15.11
N THR A 339 -11.88 8.04 -15.79
CA THR A 339 -11.84 8.00 -17.27
C THR A 339 -13.16 8.44 -17.89
N THR A 340 -14.30 8.12 -17.25
CA THR A 340 -15.61 8.52 -17.74
C THR A 340 -15.79 10.05 -17.69
N VAL A 341 -15.33 10.70 -16.61
CA VAL A 341 -15.41 12.16 -16.47
C VAL A 341 -14.46 12.87 -17.41
N LEU A 342 -13.20 12.38 -17.51
CA LEU A 342 -12.17 12.96 -18.40
C LEU A 342 -12.50 12.77 -19.89
N GLY A 343 -13.30 11.76 -20.22
CA GLY A 343 -13.74 11.45 -21.59
C GLY A 343 -12.54 11.13 -22.49
N ALA A 344 -12.66 11.38 -23.79
CA ALA A 344 -11.64 11.01 -24.78
C ALA A 344 -10.19 11.50 -24.46
N ARG A 345 -10.03 12.44 -23.54
CA ARG A 345 -8.71 12.98 -23.17
C ARG A 345 -7.83 11.99 -22.43
N TYR A 346 -8.41 11.04 -21.68
CA TYR A 346 -7.62 10.00 -21.01
C TYR A 346 -6.85 9.10 -22.00
N TYR A 347 -7.30 9.08 -23.26
CA TYR A 347 -6.73 8.24 -24.32
C TYR A 347 -5.57 8.92 -25.06
N LEU A 348 -5.30 10.20 -24.78
CA LEU A 348 -4.27 10.99 -25.46
C LEU A 348 -2.95 10.91 -24.71
N ARG A 349 -1.95 10.23 -25.31
CA ARG A 349 -0.64 9.98 -24.67
C ARG A 349 0.19 11.25 -24.47
N ALA A 350 0.22 12.15 -25.45
CA ALA A 350 1.11 13.31 -25.49
C ALA A 350 0.41 14.64 -25.19
N HIS A 351 -0.78 14.63 -24.56
CA HIS A 351 -1.46 15.87 -24.25
C HIS A 351 -0.74 16.60 -23.10
N PRO A 352 -0.37 17.90 -23.25
CA PRO A 352 0.48 18.61 -22.31
C PRO A 352 -0.09 18.69 -20.88
N ARG A 353 -1.43 18.70 -20.70
CA ARG A 353 -2.07 18.76 -19.39
C ARG A 353 -2.71 17.45 -18.94
N HIS A 354 -3.03 16.52 -19.84
CA HIS A 354 -3.76 15.31 -19.51
C HIS A 354 -2.98 14.03 -19.81
N GLY A 355 -1.82 14.11 -20.49
CA GLY A 355 -1.00 12.96 -20.85
C GLY A 355 -0.52 12.15 -19.64
N ILE A 356 -0.31 12.81 -18.50
CA ILE A 356 0.09 12.11 -17.27
C ILE A 356 -0.98 11.12 -16.78
N PHE A 357 -2.27 11.38 -17.04
CA PHE A 357 -3.36 10.50 -16.63
C PHE A 357 -3.20 9.09 -17.19
N GLN A 358 -2.93 8.95 -18.50
CA GLN A 358 -2.78 7.61 -19.11
C GLN A 358 -1.54 6.87 -18.59
N LYS A 359 -0.48 7.60 -18.19
CA LYS A 359 0.69 6.99 -17.56
C LYS A 359 0.32 6.41 -16.22
N VAL A 360 -0.24 7.21 -15.30
CA VAL A 360 -0.61 6.72 -13.96
C VAL A 360 -1.69 5.64 -14.01
N LEU A 361 -2.59 5.65 -15.00
CA LEU A 361 -3.59 4.61 -15.24
C LEU A 361 -2.92 3.25 -15.54
N ARG A 362 -1.87 3.22 -16.37
CA ARG A 362 -1.12 2.01 -16.69
C ARG A 362 -0.22 1.56 -15.53
N ASP A 363 0.45 2.52 -14.90
CA ASP A 363 1.39 2.28 -13.81
C ASP A 363 0.69 1.71 -12.57
N PHE A 364 -0.55 2.11 -12.33
CA PHE A 364 -1.39 1.60 -11.25
C PHE A 364 -1.50 0.07 -11.23
N ALA A 365 -1.50 -0.57 -12.40
CA ALA A 365 -1.70 -2.02 -12.53
C ALA A 365 -0.71 -2.86 -11.70
N ILE A 366 0.50 -2.36 -11.42
CA ILE A 366 1.49 -3.05 -10.55
C ILE A 366 0.93 -3.35 -9.16
N SER A 367 0.07 -2.49 -8.64
CA SER A 367 -0.50 -2.61 -7.30
C SER A 367 -1.41 -3.84 -7.13
N ASN A 368 -1.95 -4.38 -8.22
CA ASN A 368 -2.84 -5.54 -8.20
C ASN A 368 -2.10 -6.87 -8.00
N PHE A 369 -0.83 -6.97 -8.40
CA PHE A 369 -0.15 -8.28 -8.43
C PHE A 369 1.23 -8.30 -7.76
N ALA A 370 1.96 -7.19 -7.62
CA ALA A 370 3.27 -7.19 -6.98
C ALA A 370 3.18 -7.57 -5.49
N ASP A 371 4.17 -8.31 -4.98
CA ASP A 371 4.26 -8.77 -3.59
C ASP A 371 3.03 -9.58 -3.09
N GLY A 372 2.51 -10.43 -3.95
CA GLY A 372 1.31 -11.23 -3.76
C GLY A 372 0.08 -10.60 -4.37
N ASN A 373 -0.54 -11.32 -5.28
CA ASN A 373 -1.75 -10.89 -5.98
C ASN A 373 -2.99 -10.88 -5.05
N THR A 374 -4.10 -10.40 -5.56
CA THR A 374 -5.38 -10.33 -4.83
C THR A 374 -5.82 -11.67 -4.27
N VAL A 375 -5.63 -12.78 -5.01
CA VAL A 375 -6.04 -14.13 -4.58
C VAL A 375 -5.24 -14.62 -3.38
N VAL A 376 -3.92 -14.40 -3.36
CA VAL A 376 -3.05 -14.79 -2.23
C VAL A 376 -3.47 -14.05 -0.95
N ASN A 377 -3.79 -12.77 -1.05
CA ASN A 377 -4.20 -11.98 0.10
C ASN A 377 -5.60 -12.36 0.61
N LEU A 378 -6.55 -12.60 -0.29
CA LEU A 378 -7.86 -13.15 0.10
C LEU A 378 -7.73 -14.52 0.76
N LYS A 379 -6.85 -15.40 0.25
CA LYS A 379 -6.59 -16.69 0.89
C LYS A 379 -6.06 -16.52 2.31
N ASN A 380 -5.14 -15.56 2.55
CA ASN A 380 -4.61 -15.30 3.87
C ASN A 380 -5.70 -14.79 4.84
N ILE A 381 -6.62 -13.93 4.37
CA ILE A 381 -7.78 -13.49 5.15
C ILE A 381 -8.72 -14.67 5.41
N ALA A 382 -9.06 -15.43 4.38
CA ALA A 382 -9.97 -16.58 4.45
C ALA A 382 -9.51 -17.64 5.47
N LEU A 383 -8.20 -17.92 5.52
CA LEU A 383 -7.60 -18.84 6.49
C LEU A 383 -7.73 -18.37 7.94
N GLN A 384 -7.85 -17.07 8.18
CA GLN A 384 -7.97 -16.47 9.51
C GLN A 384 -9.41 -16.06 9.84
N LEU A 385 -10.33 -16.09 8.87
CA LEU A 385 -11.66 -15.48 8.94
C LEU A 385 -12.48 -15.99 10.11
N GLN A 386 -12.48 -17.31 10.39
CA GLN A 386 -13.20 -17.88 11.53
C GLN A 386 -12.79 -17.25 12.87
N GLY A 387 -11.48 -17.13 13.10
CA GLY A 387 -10.95 -16.55 14.33
C GLY A 387 -11.23 -15.04 14.42
N LEU A 388 -11.13 -14.32 13.29
CA LEU A 388 -11.43 -12.88 13.22
C LEU A 388 -12.90 -12.60 13.56
N LEU A 389 -13.83 -13.37 12.98
CA LEU A 389 -15.26 -13.23 13.23
C LEU A 389 -15.62 -13.61 14.69
N ALA A 390 -15.06 -14.71 15.19
CA ALA A 390 -15.30 -15.15 16.57
C ALA A 390 -14.85 -14.07 17.57
N ASN A 391 -13.67 -13.48 17.38
CA ASN A 391 -13.18 -12.41 18.24
C ASN A 391 -14.06 -11.14 18.14
N ALA A 392 -14.38 -10.71 16.92
CA ALA A 392 -15.22 -9.52 16.70
C ALA A 392 -16.61 -9.64 17.32
N LEU A 393 -17.17 -10.85 17.38
CA LEU A 393 -18.53 -11.11 17.90
C LEU A 393 -18.56 -11.43 19.40
N ALA A 394 -17.47 -11.88 19.98
CA ALA A 394 -17.40 -12.23 21.41
C ALA A 394 -17.69 -11.03 22.32
N GLN A 395 -17.25 -9.82 21.91
CA GLN A 395 -17.50 -8.55 22.61
C GLN A 395 -17.18 -8.62 24.12
N GLU A 396 -16.14 -9.38 24.49
CA GLU A 396 -15.68 -9.48 25.87
C GLU A 396 -15.25 -8.09 26.37
N PRO A 397 -15.77 -7.59 27.50
CA PRO A 397 -15.59 -6.20 27.94
C PRO A 397 -14.12 -5.76 28.03
N ASP A 398 -13.24 -6.59 28.58
CA ASP A 398 -11.82 -6.28 28.72
C ASP A 398 -11.13 -6.25 27.35
N ALA A 399 -11.44 -7.19 26.45
CA ALA A 399 -10.90 -7.23 25.10
C ALA A 399 -11.35 -6.01 24.27
N VAL A 400 -12.62 -5.61 24.39
CA VAL A 400 -13.14 -4.40 23.75
C VAL A 400 -12.44 -3.15 24.29
N ALA A 401 -12.23 -3.05 25.62
CA ALA A 401 -11.52 -1.91 26.22
C ALA A 401 -10.07 -1.84 25.74
N ASP A 402 -9.38 -2.98 25.61
CA ASP A 402 -8.03 -3.05 25.04
C ASP A 402 -8.01 -2.64 23.58
N ALA A 403 -8.95 -3.11 22.78
CA ALA A 403 -9.09 -2.75 21.37
C ALA A 403 -9.36 -1.25 21.19
N VAL A 404 -10.21 -0.64 22.03
CA VAL A 404 -10.44 0.81 22.03
C VAL A 404 -9.16 1.57 22.37
N ARG A 405 -8.38 1.11 23.37
CA ARG A 405 -7.08 1.71 23.69
C ARG A 405 -6.08 1.61 22.53
N LEU A 406 -6.01 0.46 21.88
CA LEU A 406 -5.12 0.26 20.73
C LEU A 406 -5.55 1.13 19.55
N THR A 407 -6.83 1.18 19.21
CA THR A 407 -7.33 2.01 18.10
C THR A 407 -7.10 3.50 18.36
N ALA A 408 -7.22 3.96 19.61
CA ALA A 408 -6.87 5.32 19.99
C ALA A 408 -5.40 5.65 19.68
N ARG A 409 -4.49 4.69 19.84
CA ARG A 409 -3.07 4.86 19.52
C ARG A 409 -2.79 4.74 18.02
N LEU A 410 -3.45 3.78 17.35
CA LEU A 410 -3.27 3.53 15.92
C LEU A 410 -3.70 4.73 15.06
N PHE A 411 -4.81 5.35 15.41
CA PHE A 411 -5.45 6.38 14.60
C PHE A 411 -5.24 7.82 15.11
N ASP A 412 -4.47 8.00 16.18
CA ASP A 412 -3.97 9.31 16.59
C ASP A 412 -2.59 9.56 15.98
N PRO A 413 -2.45 10.43 14.98
CA PRO A 413 -1.16 10.73 14.37
C PRO A 413 -0.13 11.36 15.32
N ALA A 414 -0.59 11.95 16.43
CA ALA A 414 0.27 12.53 17.43
C ALA A 414 0.81 11.50 18.44
N HIS A 415 0.23 10.29 18.46
CA HIS A 415 0.68 9.26 19.39
C HIS A 415 2.11 8.80 19.07
N PRO A 416 3.06 8.84 20.03
CA PRO A 416 4.43 8.42 19.81
C PRO A 416 4.52 6.92 19.57
N MET A 417 5.45 6.52 18.71
CA MET A 417 5.73 5.12 18.39
C MET A 417 7.19 4.80 18.66
N GLU A 418 7.44 3.58 19.15
CA GLU A 418 8.79 3.04 19.21
C GLU A 418 9.34 2.80 17.79
N PRO A 419 10.66 2.75 17.61
CA PRO A 419 11.25 2.41 16.32
C PRO A 419 10.71 1.10 15.74
N TYR A 420 10.62 1.04 14.42
CA TYR A 420 10.12 -0.14 13.72
C TYR A 420 11.08 -1.34 13.85
N GLU A 421 10.53 -2.45 14.35
CA GLU A 421 11.26 -3.72 14.54
C GLU A 421 10.58 -4.85 13.76
N PRO A 422 10.93 -5.06 12.48
CA PRO A 422 10.22 -6.00 11.60
C PRO A 422 10.29 -7.46 12.08
N ALA A 423 11.25 -7.82 12.88
CA ALA A 423 11.36 -9.18 13.46
C ALA A 423 10.19 -9.52 14.40
N GLN A 424 9.53 -8.51 15.00
CA GLN A 424 8.40 -8.70 15.92
C GLN A 424 7.10 -9.09 15.21
N GLN A 425 6.99 -8.88 13.89
CA GLN A 425 5.81 -9.21 13.12
C GLN A 425 5.47 -10.71 13.23
N GLN A 426 4.15 -11.01 13.30
CA GLN A 426 3.65 -12.37 13.30
C GLN A 426 3.08 -12.74 11.93
N LEU A 427 3.19 -14.01 11.54
CA LEU A 427 2.65 -14.52 10.26
C LEU A 427 1.14 -14.71 10.28
N PHE A 428 0.54 -14.85 11.48
CA PHE A 428 -0.90 -15.00 11.69
C PHE A 428 -1.33 -14.14 12.86
N SER A 429 -2.48 -13.47 12.74
CA SER A 429 -3.03 -12.60 13.79
C SER A 429 -3.72 -13.37 14.93
N ARG A 430 -3.94 -14.67 14.74
CA ARG A 430 -4.65 -15.56 15.70
C ARG A 430 -6.04 -15.02 16.10
N GLY A 431 -6.74 -14.41 15.14
CA GLY A 431 -8.05 -13.80 15.35
C GLY A 431 -8.02 -12.33 15.77
N GLY A 432 -6.83 -11.75 15.98
CA GLY A 432 -6.70 -10.34 16.37
C GLY A 432 -6.95 -9.40 15.17
N ASP A 433 -7.98 -8.58 15.29
CA ASP A 433 -8.25 -7.37 14.51
C ASP A 433 -9.02 -6.41 15.43
N ASP A 434 -8.27 -5.66 16.21
CA ASP A 434 -8.84 -4.79 17.23
C ASP A 434 -9.61 -3.61 16.64
N SER A 435 -9.32 -3.26 15.40
CA SER A 435 -10.07 -2.22 14.69
C SER A 435 -11.52 -2.65 14.46
N VAL A 436 -11.75 -3.87 14.00
CA VAL A 436 -13.10 -4.42 13.82
C VAL A 436 -13.77 -4.70 15.15
N LEU A 437 -13.04 -5.22 16.14
CA LEU A 437 -13.57 -5.47 17.49
C LEU A 437 -14.09 -4.17 18.15
N ALA A 438 -13.37 -3.06 18.01
CA ALA A 438 -13.74 -1.76 18.58
C ALA A 438 -14.79 -0.99 17.76
N LEU A 439 -15.19 -1.45 16.56
CA LEU A 439 -16.08 -0.69 15.66
C LEU A 439 -17.41 -0.31 16.32
N ARG A 440 -18.04 -1.21 17.09
CA ARG A 440 -19.31 -0.93 17.79
C ARG A 440 -19.16 0.17 18.84
N SER A 441 -18.02 0.24 19.51
CA SER A 441 -17.69 1.35 20.42
C SER A 441 -17.59 2.66 19.67
N GLY A 442 -16.93 2.68 18.49
CA GLY A 442 -16.86 3.84 17.62
C GLY A 442 -18.25 4.31 17.13
N VAL A 443 -19.16 3.38 16.82
CA VAL A 443 -20.55 3.69 16.47
C VAL A 443 -21.27 4.36 17.64
N ALA A 444 -21.08 3.89 18.86
CA ALA A 444 -21.67 4.50 20.05
C ALA A 444 -21.13 5.92 20.29
N GLU A 445 -19.83 6.15 20.09
CA GLU A 445 -19.22 7.48 20.17
C GLU A 445 -19.76 8.44 19.11
N LEU A 446 -19.95 8.00 17.86
CA LEU A 446 -20.58 8.82 16.81
C LEU A 446 -22.02 9.20 17.16
N ARG A 447 -22.81 8.29 17.77
CA ARG A 447 -24.16 8.60 18.26
C ARG A 447 -24.14 9.65 19.37
N ALA A 448 -23.21 9.53 20.32
CA ALA A 448 -23.04 10.51 21.38
C ALA A 448 -22.66 11.90 20.83
N ALA A 449 -21.74 11.94 19.85
CA ALA A 449 -21.35 13.16 19.16
C ALA A 449 -22.55 13.79 18.41
N ALA A 450 -23.37 12.99 17.73
CA ALA A 450 -24.58 13.46 17.04
C ALA A 450 -25.59 14.09 18.00
N ALA A 451 -25.73 13.55 19.22
CA ALA A 451 -26.66 14.06 20.22
C ALA A 451 -26.26 15.42 20.80
N THR A 452 -24.99 15.82 20.67
CA THR A 452 -24.45 17.08 21.18
C THR A 452 -24.14 18.12 20.10
N ALA A 453 -24.22 17.73 18.83
CA ALA A 453 -24.02 18.60 17.67
C ALA A 453 -25.32 19.31 17.28
N ASP A 454 -25.21 20.39 16.49
CA ASP A 454 -26.34 21.18 16.02
C ASP A 454 -26.48 21.12 14.48
N GLY A 455 -27.71 21.40 13.99
CA GLY A 455 -27.99 21.61 12.58
C GLY A 455 -27.59 20.47 11.65
N ARG A 456 -26.92 20.78 10.55
CA ARG A 456 -26.51 19.77 9.55
C ARG A 456 -25.43 18.81 10.08
N GLU A 457 -24.56 19.27 10.97
CA GLU A 457 -23.51 18.44 11.53
C GLU A 457 -24.11 17.28 12.35
N ALA A 458 -25.14 17.54 13.16
CA ALA A 458 -25.86 16.51 13.89
C ALA A 458 -26.47 15.46 12.94
N GLY A 459 -27.08 15.90 11.83
CA GLY A 459 -27.63 15.00 10.81
C GLY A 459 -26.57 14.10 10.16
N TRP A 460 -25.44 14.66 9.79
CA TRP A 460 -24.33 13.90 9.22
C TRP A 460 -23.73 12.89 10.22
N LEU A 461 -23.51 13.29 11.47
CA LEU A 461 -22.99 12.39 12.50
C LEU A 461 -23.98 11.25 12.82
N ALA A 462 -25.29 11.53 12.85
CA ALA A 462 -26.32 10.51 13.00
C ALA A 462 -26.31 9.53 11.82
N GLY A 463 -26.21 10.04 10.58
CA GLY A 463 -26.06 9.23 9.39
C GLY A 463 -24.79 8.37 9.39
N CYS A 464 -23.67 8.92 9.87
CA CYS A 464 -22.43 8.15 10.06
C CYS A 464 -22.63 7.01 11.05
N ALA A 465 -23.24 7.27 12.21
CA ALA A 465 -23.47 6.27 13.24
C ALA A 465 -24.43 5.17 12.77
N GLU A 466 -25.49 5.52 12.03
CA GLU A 466 -26.42 4.55 11.44
C GLU A 466 -25.70 3.68 10.39
N THR A 467 -25.00 4.32 9.45
CA THR A 467 -24.34 3.62 8.35
C THR A 467 -23.22 2.70 8.85
N ALA A 468 -22.40 3.18 9.78
CA ALA A 468 -21.36 2.35 10.41
C ALA A 468 -21.96 1.20 11.22
N GLY A 469 -23.10 1.41 11.90
CA GLY A 469 -23.84 0.36 12.60
C GLY A 469 -24.31 -0.76 11.67
N LEU A 470 -24.87 -0.41 10.51
CA LEU A 470 -25.29 -1.36 9.49
C LEU A 470 -24.09 -2.18 8.96
N ILE A 471 -22.93 -1.55 8.74
CA ILE A 471 -21.71 -2.25 8.31
C ILE A 471 -21.19 -3.16 9.44
N ALA A 472 -21.26 -2.73 10.70
CA ALA A 472 -20.88 -3.56 11.84
C ALA A 472 -21.78 -4.80 11.98
N ASP A 473 -23.07 -4.70 11.61
CA ASP A 473 -24.00 -5.82 11.62
C ASP A 473 -23.70 -6.87 10.54
N GLU A 474 -23.06 -6.49 9.44
CA GLU A 474 -22.60 -7.42 8.41
C GLU A 474 -21.61 -8.46 8.97
N THR A 475 -20.89 -8.16 10.06
CA THR A 475 -20.01 -9.13 10.72
C THR A 475 -20.78 -10.37 11.20
N HIS A 476 -22.02 -10.21 11.72
CA HIS A 476 -22.87 -11.34 12.10
C HIS A 476 -23.30 -12.14 10.87
N ARG A 477 -23.75 -11.47 9.81
CA ARG A 477 -24.16 -12.13 8.57
C ARG A 477 -23.01 -12.92 7.94
N ILE A 478 -21.81 -12.34 7.89
CA ILE A 478 -20.62 -13.04 7.38
C ILE A 478 -20.31 -14.28 8.24
N ALA A 479 -20.45 -14.18 9.57
CA ALA A 479 -20.22 -15.31 10.46
C ALA A 479 -21.24 -16.45 10.27
N ASP A 480 -22.52 -16.11 10.14
CA ASP A 480 -23.60 -17.08 9.90
C ASP A 480 -23.40 -17.80 8.54
N GLU A 481 -23.07 -17.05 7.49
CA GLU A 481 -22.79 -17.61 6.15
C GLU A 481 -21.52 -18.48 6.17
N HIS A 482 -20.48 -18.06 6.89
CA HIS A 482 -19.27 -18.85 7.08
C HIS A 482 -19.57 -20.18 7.79
N ALA A 483 -20.34 -20.15 8.90
CA ALA A 483 -20.73 -21.34 9.63
C ALA A 483 -21.56 -22.31 8.76
N LYS A 484 -22.53 -21.77 8.01
CA LYS A 484 -23.34 -22.53 7.05
C LYS A 484 -22.49 -23.17 5.96
N LEU A 485 -21.57 -22.42 5.35
CA LEU A 485 -20.67 -22.91 4.31
C LEU A 485 -19.86 -24.12 4.79
N PHE A 486 -19.27 -24.03 6.00
CA PHE A 486 -18.50 -25.14 6.56
C PHE A 486 -19.38 -26.33 7.00
N ALA A 487 -20.61 -26.10 7.44
CA ALA A 487 -21.58 -27.18 7.74
C ALA A 487 -21.96 -27.95 6.47
N GLU A 488 -22.15 -27.27 5.34
CA GLU A 488 -22.54 -27.88 4.06
C GLU A 488 -21.37 -28.56 3.33
N GLN A 489 -20.20 -27.93 3.30
CA GLN A 489 -19.07 -28.38 2.46
C GLN A 489 -17.92 -29.03 3.24
N GLY A 490 -17.92 -28.94 4.58
CA GLY A 490 -16.84 -29.45 5.43
C GLY A 490 -15.48 -28.85 5.02
N ARG A 491 -14.45 -29.70 4.92
CA ARG A 491 -13.09 -29.26 4.58
C ARG A 491 -12.97 -28.63 3.18
N ARG A 492 -13.91 -28.90 2.26
CA ARG A 492 -13.89 -28.33 0.90
C ARG A 492 -14.18 -26.83 0.93
N ALA A 493 -14.91 -26.35 1.91
CA ALA A 493 -15.17 -24.93 2.12
C ALA A 493 -13.88 -24.07 2.11
N GLY A 494 -12.77 -24.59 2.65
CA GLY A 494 -11.48 -23.89 2.71
C GLY A 494 -10.86 -23.50 1.35
N GLN A 495 -11.41 -24.03 0.25
CA GLN A 495 -10.97 -23.73 -1.12
C GLN A 495 -12.13 -23.22 -2.00
N SER A 496 -13.30 -22.95 -1.42
CA SER A 496 -14.48 -22.53 -2.16
C SER A 496 -14.42 -21.04 -2.54
N ALA A 497 -15.08 -20.67 -3.63
CA ALA A 497 -15.21 -19.29 -4.06
C ALA A 497 -16.00 -18.46 -3.03
N GLU A 498 -17.00 -19.06 -2.41
CA GLU A 498 -17.87 -18.44 -1.41
C GLU A 498 -17.07 -17.97 -0.18
N LEU A 499 -16.09 -18.77 0.27
CA LEU A 499 -15.21 -18.34 1.36
C LEU A 499 -14.39 -17.10 1.00
N TYR A 500 -13.93 -17.01 -0.24
CA TYR A 500 -13.22 -15.81 -0.72
C TYR A 500 -14.16 -14.61 -0.81
N ASP A 501 -15.44 -14.81 -1.18
CA ASP A 501 -16.43 -13.72 -1.20
C ASP A 501 -16.72 -13.20 0.21
N LEU A 502 -16.79 -14.07 1.22
CA LEU A 502 -16.87 -13.66 2.62
C LEU A 502 -15.62 -12.89 3.08
N ALA A 503 -14.43 -13.34 2.66
CA ALA A 503 -13.19 -12.62 2.93
C ALA A 503 -13.17 -11.22 2.30
N LYS A 504 -13.68 -11.04 1.07
CA LYS A 504 -13.86 -9.71 0.43
C LYS A 504 -14.76 -8.80 1.26
N GLN A 505 -15.89 -9.32 1.72
CA GLN A 505 -16.84 -8.56 2.55
C GLN A 505 -16.19 -8.13 3.87
N TYR A 506 -15.43 -9.01 4.53
CA TYR A 506 -14.69 -8.66 5.73
C TYR A 506 -13.75 -7.46 5.52
N THR A 507 -13.10 -7.35 4.37
CA THR A 507 -12.22 -6.20 4.08
C THR A 507 -12.97 -4.87 4.06
N ALA A 508 -14.23 -4.86 3.64
CA ALA A 508 -15.05 -3.65 3.66
C ALA A 508 -15.46 -3.26 5.09
N VAL A 509 -15.67 -4.25 5.99
CA VAL A 509 -15.88 -3.98 7.43
C VAL A 509 -14.63 -3.37 8.05
N SER A 510 -13.44 -3.94 7.76
CA SER A 510 -12.15 -3.40 8.25
C SER A 510 -11.90 -1.98 7.77
N ALA A 511 -12.24 -1.67 6.49
CA ALA A 511 -12.10 -0.32 5.95
C ALA A 511 -13.06 0.68 6.63
N ALA A 512 -14.30 0.26 6.94
CA ALA A 512 -15.24 1.09 7.67
C ALA A 512 -14.77 1.37 9.11
N ALA A 513 -14.24 0.35 9.79
CA ALA A 513 -13.64 0.51 11.11
C ALA A 513 -12.50 1.52 11.09
N ALA A 514 -11.59 1.43 10.10
CA ALA A 514 -10.50 2.38 9.93
C ALA A 514 -11.00 3.83 9.72
N CYS A 515 -12.03 4.03 8.87
CA CYS A 515 -12.62 5.35 8.65
C CYS A 515 -13.22 5.94 9.93
N VAL A 516 -13.99 5.14 10.68
CA VAL A 516 -14.62 5.56 11.95
C VAL A 516 -13.55 5.92 12.98
N HIS A 517 -12.57 5.05 13.18
CA HIS A 517 -11.54 5.30 14.20
C HIS A 517 -10.63 6.47 13.83
N LEU A 518 -10.23 6.61 12.56
CA LEU A 518 -9.43 7.76 12.14
C LEU A 518 -10.18 9.07 12.33
N TYR A 519 -11.48 9.11 12.00
CA TYR A 519 -12.30 10.29 12.23
C TYR A 519 -12.39 10.65 13.72
N LEU A 520 -12.63 9.67 14.58
CA LEU A 520 -12.79 9.89 16.02
C LEU A 520 -11.48 10.23 16.74
N ARG A 521 -10.35 9.69 16.32
CA ARG A 521 -9.06 9.81 17.02
C ARG A 521 -8.10 10.79 16.35
N GLY A 522 -8.17 10.94 15.03
CA GLY A 522 -7.27 11.77 14.24
C GLY A 522 -7.80 13.16 13.89
N ARG A 523 -9.08 13.46 14.16
CA ARG A 523 -9.79 14.67 13.71
C ARG A 523 -9.02 15.98 14.00
N ASP A 524 -8.34 16.06 15.12
CA ASP A 524 -7.58 17.27 15.51
C ASP A 524 -6.38 17.53 14.59
N SER A 525 -5.82 16.47 14.00
CA SER A 525 -4.71 16.52 13.04
C SER A 525 -5.17 16.73 11.59
N PHE A 526 -6.48 16.79 11.32
CA PHE A 526 -7.02 16.95 9.98
C PHE A 526 -6.91 18.40 9.49
N ALA A 527 -6.81 18.56 8.18
CA ALA A 527 -7.11 19.84 7.56
C ALA A 527 -8.53 20.29 7.93
N PRO A 528 -8.77 21.57 8.20
CA PRO A 528 -10.08 22.03 8.73
C PRO A 528 -11.29 21.54 7.92
N ALA A 529 -11.23 21.62 6.60
CA ALA A 529 -12.33 21.16 5.74
C ALA A 529 -12.58 19.63 5.82
N MET A 530 -11.52 18.84 6.09
CA MET A 530 -11.61 17.38 6.22
C MET A 530 -12.27 16.92 7.54
N ARG A 531 -12.50 17.84 8.48
CA ARG A 531 -13.20 17.56 9.74
C ARG A 531 -14.71 17.43 9.57
N SER A 532 -15.24 17.76 8.38
CA SER A 532 -16.67 17.67 8.08
C SER A 532 -17.15 16.21 8.16
N PRO A 533 -18.20 15.92 8.95
CA PRO A 533 -18.78 14.56 8.99
C PRO A 533 -19.41 14.13 7.66
N ALA A 534 -19.73 15.06 6.76
CA ALA A 534 -20.23 14.73 5.41
C ALA A 534 -19.21 13.89 4.62
N VAL A 535 -17.90 14.15 4.81
CA VAL A 535 -16.81 13.36 4.19
C VAL A 535 -16.85 11.92 4.71
N LEU A 536 -16.92 11.73 6.03
CA LEU A 536 -17.03 10.39 6.63
C LEU A 536 -18.32 9.69 6.15
N LEU A 537 -19.45 10.40 6.10
CA LEU A 537 -20.72 9.83 5.67
C LEU A 537 -20.65 9.28 4.25
N LEU A 538 -20.06 10.04 3.31
CA LEU A 538 -19.88 9.56 1.93
C LEU A 538 -18.91 8.36 1.88
N CYS A 539 -17.83 8.36 2.66
CA CYS A 539 -16.94 7.20 2.77
C CYS A 539 -17.69 5.95 3.25
N LEU A 540 -18.50 6.08 4.31
CA LEU A 540 -19.28 4.96 4.85
C LEU A 540 -20.38 4.50 3.88
N GLU A 541 -21.05 5.41 3.15
CA GLU A 541 -21.98 5.02 2.09
C GLU A 541 -21.28 4.20 1.01
N ARG A 542 -20.07 4.61 0.55
CA ARG A 542 -19.30 3.85 -0.45
C ARG A 542 -18.98 2.44 0.02
N LEU A 543 -18.71 2.28 1.32
CA LEU A 543 -18.43 0.97 1.94
C LEU A 543 -19.73 0.16 2.15
N LEU A 544 -20.82 0.76 2.61
CA LEU A 544 -22.12 0.10 2.75
C LEU A 544 -22.61 -0.49 1.42
N ARG A 545 -22.34 0.21 0.32
CA ARG A 545 -22.72 -0.24 -1.03
C ARG A 545 -21.93 -1.45 -1.52
N ARG A 546 -20.87 -1.89 -0.82
CA ARG A 546 -20.22 -3.19 -1.08
C ARG A 546 -21.09 -4.38 -0.65
N PHE A 547 -22.03 -4.15 0.27
CA PHE A 547 -23.01 -5.13 0.74
C PHE A 547 -24.40 -4.90 0.09
N HIS A 548 -24.77 -3.65 -0.06
CA HIS A 548 -26.08 -3.20 -0.55
C HIS A 548 -25.92 -2.21 -1.71
N PRO A 549 -25.66 -2.67 -2.95
CA PRO A 549 -25.25 -1.82 -4.08
C PRO A 549 -26.22 -0.69 -4.44
N THR A 550 -27.51 -0.88 -4.16
CA THR A 550 -28.57 0.10 -4.48
C THR A 550 -28.86 1.07 -3.34
N ARG A 551 -28.35 0.80 -2.13
CA ARG A 551 -28.63 1.64 -0.94
C ARG A 551 -27.84 2.94 -1.02
N ARG A 552 -28.54 4.06 -0.82
CA ARG A 552 -27.97 5.39 -0.73
C ARG A 552 -28.36 6.02 0.60
N VAL A 553 -27.41 6.76 1.15
CA VAL A 553 -27.55 7.48 2.43
C VAL A 553 -27.41 8.98 2.19
N THR A 554 -26.51 9.38 1.27
CA THR A 554 -26.24 10.79 0.96
C THR A 554 -27.20 11.33 -0.12
N GLY A 555 -27.68 12.55 0.10
CA GLY A 555 -28.42 13.33 -0.87
C GLY A 555 -27.53 14.22 -1.75
N PRO A 556 -28.12 14.97 -2.70
CA PRO A 556 -27.39 15.92 -3.55
C PRO A 556 -26.59 16.96 -2.75
N ASP A 557 -27.17 17.52 -1.71
CA ASP A 557 -26.53 18.54 -0.86
C ASP A 557 -25.32 18.01 -0.08
N ASP A 558 -25.34 16.72 0.29
CA ASP A 558 -24.22 16.08 0.97
C ASP A 558 -23.06 15.85 0.00
N VAL A 559 -23.38 15.45 -1.23
CA VAL A 559 -22.39 15.31 -2.33
C VAL A 559 -21.77 16.66 -2.66
N ASP A 560 -22.58 17.74 -2.70
CA ASP A 560 -22.11 19.10 -2.94
C ASP A 560 -21.13 19.54 -1.83
N ALA A 561 -21.45 19.27 -0.56
CA ALA A 561 -20.56 19.59 0.55
C ALA A 561 -19.20 18.87 0.43
N VAL A 562 -19.19 17.58 0.05
CA VAL A 562 -17.93 16.83 -0.15
C VAL A 562 -17.19 17.33 -1.39
N ALA A 563 -17.88 17.68 -2.47
CA ALA A 563 -17.26 18.25 -3.67
C ALA A 563 -16.59 19.61 -3.39
N GLU A 564 -17.16 20.44 -2.50
CA GLU A 564 -16.53 21.67 -2.03
C GLU A 564 -15.25 21.38 -1.25
N VAL A 565 -15.25 20.43 -0.32
CA VAL A 565 -14.06 20.01 0.43
C VAL A 565 -12.95 19.55 -0.52
N MET A 566 -13.29 18.74 -1.53
CA MET A 566 -12.34 18.27 -2.56
C MET A 566 -11.77 19.46 -3.36
N ALA A 567 -12.61 20.36 -3.83
CA ALA A 567 -12.20 21.53 -4.61
C ALA A 567 -11.31 22.49 -3.78
N ASP A 568 -11.63 22.68 -2.49
CA ASP A 568 -10.83 23.48 -1.56
C ASP A 568 -9.44 22.86 -1.33
N ALA A 569 -9.39 21.55 -1.12
CA ALA A 569 -8.11 20.84 -0.97
C ALA A 569 -7.25 20.97 -2.24
N HIS A 570 -7.86 20.89 -3.41
CA HIS A 570 -7.18 21.06 -4.69
C HIS A 570 -6.63 22.48 -4.88
N ARG A 571 -7.48 23.51 -4.68
CA ARG A 571 -7.09 24.93 -4.79
C ARG A 571 -6.01 25.33 -3.79
N ALA A 572 -6.05 24.74 -2.60
CA ALA A 572 -5.07 25.00 -1.55
C ALA A 572 -3.75 24.23 -1.71
N GLY A 573 -3.57 23.48 -2.82
CA GLY A 573 -2.38 22.66 -3.02
C GLY A 573 -2.18 21.62 -1.92
N ARG A 574 -3.27 20.96 -1.46
CA ARG A 574 -3.19 19.92 -0.42
C ARG A 574 -3.33 18.54 -1.03
N LEU A 575 -2.56 17.58 -0.51
CA LEU A 575 -2.75 16.17 -0.83
C LEU A 575 -4.20 15.75 -0.52
N PHE A 576 -4.79 14.89 -1.33
CA PHE A 576 -6.08 14.29 -1.02
C PHE A 576 -5.91 13.24 0.08
N SER A 577 -5.85 13.75 1.30
CA SER A 577 -5.63 13.02 2.55
C SER A 577 -6.38 13.75 3.66
N PHE A 578 -6.69 13.05 4.75
CA PHE A 578 -7.20 13.69 5.96
C PHE A 578 -6.18 14.65 6.55
N ARG A 579 -4.89 14.37 6.42
CA ARG A 579 -3.79 15.19 6.95
C ARG A 579 -3.47 16.38 6.03
N PRO A 580 -3.01 17.52 6.60
CA PRO A 580 -2.81 18.78 5.87
C PRO A 580 -1.48 18.83 5.10
N PHE A 581 -1.13 17.76 4.38
CA PHE A 581 0.11 17.74 3.59
C PHE A 581 0.01 18.69 2.39
N GLN A 582 1.02 19.52 2.21
CA GLN A 582 1.13 20.43 1.07
C GLN A 582 1.73 19.71 -0.14
N VAL A 583 1.23 20.03 -1.33
CA VAL A 583 1.73 19.50 -2.60
C VAL A 583 1.66 20.56 -3.67
N SER A 584 2.63 20.56 -4.56
CA SER A 584 2.64 21.37 -5.79
C SER A 584 1.83 20.68 -6.89
N TRP A 585 1.12 21.50 -7.67
CA TRP A 585 0.28 20.99 -8.75
C TRP A 585 0.13 22.02 -9.89
#